data_b9151f770e4e0d708b877c0903359ca4
#
_entry.id   b9151f770e4e0d708b877c0903359ca4
#
_cell.length_a   1.000
_cell.length_b   1.000
_cell.length_c   1.000
_cell.angle_alpha   90.00
_cell.angle_beta   90.00
_cell.angle_gamma   90.00
#
_symmetry.space_group_name_H-M   'P 1'
#
loop_
_entity.id
_entity.type
_entity.pdbx_description
1 polymer ?
#
loop_
_entity_poly.entity_id
_entity_poly.type
_entity_poly.pdbx_seq_one_letter_code
_entity_poly.pdbx_strand_id
1 'polypeptide(L)'
;MRKPDFTALRVQIVGAKGHTGAMLRTVLTAAGVGHVVQIEDSRRALSLLSSEHFDAVFVEETQLDSMNFARSARKRAALRNPLIPIFAVYSGPRRRDVEKARDLGVTNVICRPVSPKTISDKLLAALLKPRPFIAAPDFFGPDRRARARVWRAGDRRKHIPRKSTIVVDS
;
A
#
# COMPACT_ATOMS: atom_id res chain seq x y z
N MET A 1 19.80 -1.89 18.07
CA MET A 1 18.68 -1.10 17.48
C MET A 1 17.39 -1.52 18.17
N ARG A 2 16.64 -0.55 18.72
CA ARG A 2 15.32 -0.82 19.33
C ARG A 2 14.39 -1.32 18.24
N LYS A 3 13.65 -2.42 18.49
CA LYS A 3 12.58 -2.87 17.57
C LYS A 3 11.54 -1.75 17.46
N PRO A 4 11.05 -1.44 16.25
CA PRO A 4 9.96 -0.48 16.09
C PRO A 4 8.74 -0.99 16.86
N ASP A 5 8.06 -0.08 17.54
CA ASP A 5 6.82 -0.40 18.25
C ASP A 5 5.63 -0.21 17.29
N PHE A 6 4.97 -1.29 16.97
CA PHE A 6 3.79 -1.31 16.10
C PHE A 6 2.52 -1.71 16.88
N THR A 7 2.57 -1.73 18.20
CA THR A 7 1.45 -2.18 19.04
C THR A 7 0.21 -1.31 18.91
N ALA A 8 0.37 -0.03 18.62
CA ALA A 8 -0.72 0.90 18.37
C ALA A 8 -1.27 0.85 16.93
N LEU A 9 -0.55 0.22 15.99
CA LEU A 9 -0.96 0.20 14.60
C LEU A 9 -2.20 -0.68 14.38
N ARG A 10 -3.10 -0.15 13.56
CA ARG A 10 -4.29 -0.84 13.09
C ARG A 10 -4.17 -1.15 11.61
N VAL A 11 -4.12 -2.43 11.28
CA VAL A 11 -3.85 -2.93 9.93
C VAL A 11 -5.03 -3.75 9.43
N GLN A 12 -5.41 -3.52 8.17
CA GLN A 12 -6.45 -4.28 7.50
C GLN A 12 -5.82 -5.30 6.53
N ILE A 13 -6.31 -6.55 6.55
CA ILE A 13 -6.04 -7.57 5.53
C ILE A 13 -7.28 -7.72 4.66
N VAL A 14 -7.13 -7.62 3.34
CA VAL A 14 -8.25 -7.65 2.38
C VAL A 14 -8.07 -8.80 1.40
N GLY A 15 -9.17 -9.52 1.13
CA GLY A 15 -9.25 -10.55 0.11
C GLY A 15 -8.62 -11.90 0.48
N ALA A 16 -7.91 -11.97 1.60
CA ALA A 16 -7.28 -13.20 2.04
C ALA A 16 -8.31 -14.16 2.66
N LYS A 17 -8.43 -15.35 2.08
CA LYS A 17 -9.36 -16.38 2.56
C LYS A 17 -8.60 -17.53 3.26
N GLY A 18 -9.28 -18.12 4.24
CA GLY A 18 -8.83 -19.33 4.89
C GLY A 18 -7.40 -19.26 5.43
N HIS A 19 -6.60 -20.26 5.09
CA HIS A 19 -5.23 -20.43 5.61
C HIS A 19 -4.30 -19.25 5.30
N THR A 20 -4.43 -18.64 4.13
CA THR A 20 -3.56 -17.53 3.73
C THR A 20 -3.77 -16.29 4.57
N GLY A 21 -5.03 -15.97 4.87
CA GLY A 21 -5.36 -14.85 5.75
C GLY A 21 -4.86 -15.07 7.18
N ALA A 22 -5.03 -16.28 7.71
CA ALA A 22 -4.53 -16.66 9.02
C ALA A 22 -3.00 -16.55 9.10
N MET A 23 -2.30 -17.04 8.06
CA MET A 23 -0.84 -16.95 7.99
C MET A 23 -0.36 -15.48 7.96
N LEU A 24 -0.97 -14.63 7.15
CA LEU A 24 -0.59 -13.22 7.06
C LEU A 24 -0.87 -12.49 8.38
N ARG A 25 -2.00 -12.80 9.05
CA ARG A 25 -2.29 -12.29 10.40
C ARG A 25 -1.21 -12.70 11.39
N THR A 26 -0.82 -13.98 11.41
CA THR A 26 0.25 -14.49 12.30
C THR A 26 1.56 -13.74 12.06
N VAL A 27 1.96 -13.52 10.81
CA VAL A 27 3.20 -12.80 10.47
C VAL A 27 3.13 -11.33 10.89
N LEU A 28 1.99 -10.65 10.72
CA LEU A 28 1.78 -9.27 11.16
C LEU A 28 1.85 -9.15 12.69
N THR A 29 1.20 -10.06 13.41
CA THR A 29 1.27 -10.10 14.88
C THR A 29 2.69 -10.38 15.36
N ALA A 30 3.40 -11.31 14.73
CA ALA A 30 4.81 -11.60 15.04
C ALA A 30 5.75 -10.43 14.70
N ALA A 31 5.37 -9.56 13.75
CA ALA A 31 6.07 -8.31 13.46
C ALA A 31 5.81 -7.21 14.52
N GLY A 32 4.84 -7.41 15.42
CA GLY A 32 4.50 -6.49 16.51
C GLY A 32 3.26 -5.64 16.27
N VAL A 33 2.50 -5.88 15.20
CA VAL A 33 1.25 -5.15 14.92
C VAL A 33 0.18 -5.53 15.93
N GLY A 34 -0.37 -4.54 16.66
CA GLY A 34 -1.32 -4.79 17.74
C GLY A 34 -2.72 -5.10 17.28
N HIS A 35 -3.19 -4.46 16.21
CA HIS A 35 -4.56 -4.61 15.74
C HIS A 35 -4.61 -5.05 14.27
N VAL A 36 -5.02 -6.29 14.02
CA VAL A 36 -5.15 -6.85 12.67
C VAL A 36 -6.60 -7.23 12.42
N VAL A 37 -7.23 -6.56 11.44
CA VAL A 37 -8.61 -6.81 11.01
C VAL A 37 -8.59 -7.48 9.64
N GLN A 38 -9.14 -8.68 9.54
CA GLN A 38 -9.22 -9.45 8.29
C GLN A 38 -10.63 -9.34 7.70
N ILE A 39 -10.71 -8.98 6.42
CA ILE A 39 -11.97 -8.79 5.70
C ILE A 39 -11.84 -9.39 4.31
N GLU A 40 -12.71 -10.35 3.99
CA GLU A 40 -12.68 -11.02 2.69
C GLU A 40 -13.35 -10.17 1.60
N ASP A 41 -14.42 -9.45 1.95
CA ASP A 41 -15.17 -8.63 1.02
C ASP A 41 -14.55 -7.25 0.82
N SER A 42 -14.17 -6.95 -0.42
CA SER A 42 -13.51 -5.70 -0.78
C SER A 42 -14.38 -4.45 -0.58
N ARG A 43 -15.70 -4.55 -0.73
CA ARG A 43 -16.62 -3.41 -0.54
C ARG A 43 -16.74 -3.08 0.94
N ARG A 44 -16.88 -4.12 1.78
CA ARG A 44 -16.89 -3.97 3.24
C ARG A 44 -15.56 -3.39 3.74
N ALA A 45 -14.45 -3.86 3.19
CA ALA A 45 -13.12 -3.33 3.51
C ALA A 45 -13.00 -1.83 3.20
N LEU A 46 -13.48 -1.40 2.02
CA LEU A 46 -13.52 0.02 1.63
C LEU A 46 -14.45 0.84 2.52
N SER A 47 -15.60 0.29 2.89
CA SER A 47 -16.54 0.95 3.82
C SER A 47 -15.89 1.22 5.17
N LEU A 48 -15.17 0.26 5.71
CA LEU A 48 -14.45 0.42 6.99
C LEU A 48 -13.34 1.46 6.90
N LEU A 49 -12.60 1.54 5.79
CA LEU A 49 -11.59 2.59 5.59
C LEU A 49 -12.18 4.01 5.54
N SER A 50 -13.47 4.13 5.22
CA SER A 50 -14.17 5.42 5.22
C SER A 50 -14.68 5.80 6.61
N SER A 51 -15.04 4.81 7.45
CA SER A 51 -15.61 5.03 8.80
C SER A 51 -14.56 4.95 9.92
N GLU A 52 -13.52 4.17 9.75
CA GLU A 52 -12.52 3.88 10.78
C GLU A 52 -11.11 4.22 10.30
N HIS A 53 -10.24 4.55 11.25
CA HIS A 53 -8.82 4.80 10.95
C HIS A 53 -8.05 3.49 10.85
N PHE A 54 -7.25 3.37 9.80
CA PHE A 54 -6.25 2.32 9.61
C PHE A 54 -4.92 2.93 9.17
N ASP A 55 -3.82 2.34 9.61
CA ASP A 55 -2.46 2.78 9.31
C ASP A 55 -1.88 2.12 8.06
N ALA A 56 -2.34 0.92 7.73
CA ALA A 56 -1.91 0.18 6.54
C ALA A 56 -2.95 -0.84 6.08
N VAL A 57 -2.91 -1.18 4.80
CA VAL A 57 -3.71 -2.25 4.21
C VAL A 57 -2.82 -3.26 3.52
N PHE A 58 -3.06 -4.55 3.75
CA PHE A 58 -2.46 -5.67 3.04
C PHE A 58 -3.52 -6.33 2.17
N VAL A 59 -3.27 -6.39 0.87
CA VAL A 59 -4.19 -6.93 -0.12
C VAL A 59 -3.59 -8.20 -0.69
N GLU A 60 -4.32 -9.30 -0.66
CA GLU A 60 -3.88 -10.55 -1.26
C GLU A 60 -4.28 -10.64 -2.73
N GLU A 61 -3.32 -11.04 -3.57
CA GLU A 61 -3.47 -11.05 -5.04
C GLU A 61 -4.44 -12.10 -5.59
N THR A 62 -4.75 -13.14 -4.86
CA THR A 62 -5.44 -14.34 -5.39
C THR A 62 -6.83 -14.09 -5.96
N GLN A 63 -7.34 -12.86 -5.91
CA GLN A 63 -8.64 -12.49 -6.47
C GLN A 63 -8.55 -11.22 -7.33
N LEU A 64 -9.16 -11.26 -8.50
CA LEU A 64 -9.33 -10.10 -9.40
C LEU A 64 -9.89 -8.86 -8.67
N ASP A 65 -10.70 -9.08 -7.61
CA ASP A 65 -11.27 -8.02 -6.78
C ASP A 65 -10.25 -7.27 -5.95
N SER A 66 -9.14 -7.90 -5.55
CA SER A 66 -8.13 -7.24 -4.72
C SER A 66 -7.34 -6.17 -5.46
N MET A 67 -7.15 -6.33 -6.76
CA MET A 67 -6.53 -5.30 -7.61
C MET A 67 -7.48 -4.12 -7.83
N ASN A 68 -8.77 -4.39 -7.97
CA ASN A 68 -9.80 -3.35 -8.05
C ASN A 68 -9.96 -2.61 -6.72
N PHE A 69 -9.70 -3.26 -5.59
CA PHE A 69 -9.69 -2.62 -4.29
C PHE A 69 -8.70 -1.45 -4.21
N ALA A 70 -7.43 -1.66 -4.60
CA ALA A 70 -6.42 -0.60 -4.55
C ALA A 70 -6.84 0.61 -5.41
N ARG A 71 -7.31 0.36 -6.64
CA ARG A 71 -7.85 1.42 -7.51
C ARG A 71 -9.02 2.15 -6.87
N SER A 72 -9.95 1.40 -6.28
CA SER A 72 -11.16 1.97 -5.65
C SER A 72 -10.79 2.77 -4.39
N ALA A 73 -9.85 2.29 -3.58
CA ALA A 73 -9.33 3.03 -2.43
C ALA A 73 -8.71 4.36 -2.87
N ARG A 74 -7.93 4.39 -3.95
CA ARG A 74 -7.31 5.64 -4.44
C ARG A 74 -8.30 6.62 -5.09
N LYS A 75 -9.44 6.14 -5.58
CA LYS A 75 -10.50 6.99 -6.15
C LYS A 75 -11.46 7.57 -5.11
N ARG A 76 -11.49 7.04 -3.90
CA ARG A 76 -12.40 7.50 -2.85
C ARG A 76 -11.80 8.65 -2.06
N ALA A 77 -12.25 9.87 -2.38
CA ALA A 77 -11.95 11.07 -1.58
C ALA A 77 -12.47 10.99 -0.12
N ALA A 78 -13.37 10.05 0.17
CA ALA A 78 -14.02 9.90 1.48
C ALA A 78 -13.30 8.93 2.44
N LEU A 79 -12.08 8.48 2.15
CA LEU A 79 -11.32 7.68 3.09
C LEU A 79 -10.81 8.56 4.24
N ARG A 80 -10.84 8.04 5.47
CA ARG A 80 -10.24 8.73 6.61
C ARG A 80 -8.73 8.96 6.46
N ASN A 81 -8.06 8.05 5.76
CA ASN A 81 -6.65 8.20 5.38
C ASN A 81 -6.51 7.95 3.86
N PRO A 82 -6.63 8.98 3.01
CA PRO A 82 -6.49 8.84 1.56
C PRO A 82 -5.10 8.40 1.11
N LEU A 83 -4.08 8.68 1.92
CA LEU A 83 -2.67 8.35 1.66
C LEU A 83 -2.26 6.99 2.24
N ILE A 84 -3.20 6.23 2.80
CA ILE A 84 -2.94 4.95 3.46
C ILE A 84 -2.01 4.05 2.64
N PRO A 85 -0.91 3.52 3.21
CA PRO A 85 -0.06 2.58 2.52
C PRO A 85 -0.79 1.28 2.22
N ILE A 86 -0.79 0.88 0.94
CA ILE A 86 -1.36 -0.38 0.46
C ILE A 86 -0.24 -1.30 0.03
N PHE A 87 -0.16 -2.47 0.64
CA PHE A 87 0.80 -3.53 0.35
C PHE A 87 0.09 -4.67 -0.39
N ALA A 88 0.53 -4.98 -1.61
CA ALA A 88 0.03 -6.15 -2.34
C ALA A 88 0.92 -7.37 -2.06
N VAL A 89 0.32 -8.47 -1.64
CA VAL A 89 1.02 -9.72 -1.29
C VAL A 89 0.83 -10.72 -2.41
N TYR A 90 1.94 -11.17 -3.00
CA TYR A 90 1.98 -12.01 -4.18
C TYR A 90 2.71 -13.34 -3.94
N SER A 91 2.31 -14.38 -4.67
CA SER A 91 3.05 -15.63 -4.78
C SER A 91 3.77 -15.69 -6.13
N GLY A 92 5.04 -15.23 -6.17
CA GLY A 92 5.85 -15.26 -7.38
C GLY A 92 5.40 -14.28 -8.49
N PRO A 93 5.30 -12.97 -8.23
CA PRO A 93 4.84 -12.01 -9.21
C PRO A 93 5.81 -11.89 -10.38
N ARG A 94 5.27 -11.78 -11.59
CA ARG A 94 6.03 -11.37 -12.76
C ARG A 94 6.22 -9.86 -12.76
N ARG A 95 7.20 -9.36 -13.52
CA ARG A 95 7.43 -7.92 -13.66
C ARG A 95 6.17 -7.12 -14.01
N ARG A 96 5.37 -7.65 -14.95
CA ARG A 96 4.09 -7.04 -15.35
C ARG A 96 3.09 -6.91 -14.20
N ASP A 97 3.08 -7.85 -13.26
CA ASP A 97 2.16 -7.85 -12.12
C ASP A 97 2.55 -6.75 -11.13
N VAL A 98 3.85 -6.55 -10.92
CA VAL A 98 4.39 -5.46 -10.10
C VAL A 98 4.11 -4.09 -10.74
N GLU A 99 4.29 -3.97 -12.06
CA GLU A 99 3.99 -2.74 -12.81
C GLU A 99 2.50 -2.41 -12.72
N LYS A 100 1.63 -3.39 -12.94
CA LYS A 100 0.18 -3.24 -12.80
C LYS A 100 -0.24 -2.83 -11.38
N ALA A 101 0.32 -3.46 -10.34
CA ALA A 101 0.05 -3.07 -8.96
C ALA A 101 0.40 -1.60 -8.69
N ARG A 102 1.55 -1.14 -9.18
CA ARG A 102 1.95 0.27 -9.09
C ARG A 102 0.97 1.20 -9.80
N ASP A 103 0.49 0.78 -10.99
CA ASP A 103 -0.47 1.56 -11.78
C ASP A 103 -1.83 1.70 -11.08
N LEU A 104 -2.14 0.79 -10.18
CA LEU A 104 -3.34 0.81 -9.35
C LEU A 104 -3.16 1.58 -8.02
N GLY A 105 -1.99 2.19 -7.80
CA GLY A 105 -1.73 2.98 -6.59
C GLY A 105 -1.27 2.18 -5.38
N VAL A 106 -0.80 0.92 -5.57
CA VAL A 106 -0.16 0.13 -4.51
C VAL A 106 1.15 0.79 -4.10
N THR A 107 1.37 0.91 -2.78
CA THR A 107 2.58 1.51 -2.22
C THR A 107 3.78 0.60 -2.38
N ASN A 108 3.59 -0.70 -2.13
CA ASN A 108 4.67 -1.68 -2.19
C ASN A 108 4.13 -3.09 -2.49
N VAL A 109 4.98 -3.89 -3.16
CA VAL A 109 4.70 -5.31 -3.41
C VAL A 109 5.55 -6.16 -2.47
N ILE A 110 4.96 -7.19 -1.91
CA ILE A 110 5.58 -8.16 -1.02
C ILE A 110 5.43 -9.54 -1.64
N CYS A 111 6.54 -10.26 -1.79
CA CYS A 111 6.53 -11.62 -2.34
C CYS A 111 6.54 -12.63 -1.20
N ARG A 112 5.80 -13.72 -1.35
CA ARG A 112 5.87 -14.87 -0.44
C ARG A 112 7.14 -15.67 -0.68
N PRO A 113 7.71 -16.29 0.36
CA PRO A 113 7.25 -16.33 1.75
C PRO A 113 7.46 -14.99 2.46
N VAL A 114 6.47 -14.59 3.28
CA VAL A 114 6.52 -13.34 4.04
C VAL A 114 7.06 -13.60 5.45
N SER A 115 8.06 -12.84 5.86
CA SER A 115 8.61 -12.91 7.22
C SER A 115 8.21 -11.69 8.07
N PRO A 116 8.19 -11.82 9.42
CA PRO A 116 7.97 -10.69 10.32
C PRO A 116 8.95 -9.53 10.08
N LYS A 117 10.22 -9.85 9.78
CA LYS A 117 11.23 -8.85 9.45
C LYS A 117 10.87 -8.07 8.18
N THR A 118 10.45 -8.77 7.12
CA THR A 118 10.02 -8.12 5.86
C THR A 118 8.85 -7.17 6.11
N ILE A 119 7.87 -7.58 6.92
CA ILE A 119 6.72 -6.74 7.30
C ILE A 119 7.21 -5.50 8.05
N SER A 120 8.03 -5.68 9.09
CA SER A 120 8.54 -4.57 9.90
C SER A 120 9.30 -3.56 9.06
N ASP A 121 10.21 -4.01 8.19
CA ASP A 121 11.01 -3.13 7.32
C ASP A 121 10.11 -2.34 6.34
N LYS A 122 9.09 -2.99 5.77
CA LYS A 122 8.16 -2.36 4.83
C LYS A 122 7.21 -1.37 5.50
N LEU A 123 6.65 -1.72 6.66
CA LEU A 123 5.82 -0.82 7.45
C LEU A 123 6.62 0.40 7.90
N LEU A 124 7.81 0.18 8.46
CA LEU A 124 8.68 1.26 8.91
C LEU A 124 9.01 2.23 7.78
N ALA A 125 9.38 1.69 6.61
CA ALA A 125 9.68 2.52 5.44
C ALA A 125 8.46 3.31 4.95
N ALA A 126 7.26 2.73 4.97
CA ALA A 126 6.05 3.39 4.50
C ALA A 126 5.51 4.44 5.48
N LEU A 127 5.69 4.22 6.79
CA LEU A 127 5.17 5.13 7.83
C LEU A 127 6.15 6.25 8.19
N LEU A 128 7.46 5.98 8.22
CA LEU A 128 8.47 7.00 8.58
C LEU A 128 9.00 7.78 7.38
N LYS A 129 8.97 7.19 6.18
CA LYS A 129 9.43 7.82 4.94
C LYS A 129 8.39 7.59 3.84
N PRO A 130 7.18 8.15 3.99
CA PRO A 130 6.15 7.99 3.00
C PRO A 130 6.62 8.53 1.65
N ARG A 131 6.23 7.85 0.58
CA ARG A 131 6.47 8.36 -0.77
C ARG A 131 5.53 9.53 -1.01
N PRO A 132 5.98 10.60 -1.69
CA PRO A 132 5.08 11.65 -2.12
C PRO A 132 3.98 11.06 -3.01
N PHE A 133 2.77 11.57 -2.85
CA PHE A 133 1.64 11.19 -3.69
C PHE A 133 1.53 12.13 -4.87
N ILE A 134 1.12 11.59 -6.00
CA ILE A 134 0.87 12.32 -7.23
C ILE A 134 -0.62 12.25 -7.52
N ALA A 135 -1.23 13.44 -7.72
CA ALA A 135 -2.58 13.57 -8.24
C ALA A 135 -2.50 13.97 -9.73
N ALA A 136 -3.07 13.14 -10.58
CA ALA A 136 -3.24 13.38 -12.02
C ALA A 136 -4.69 13.02 -12.40
N PRO A 137 -5.21 13.47 -13.59
CA PRO A 137 -6.59 13.21 -13.97
C PRO A 137 -7.03 11.75 -13.86
N ASP A 138 -6.12 10.81 -14.21
CA ASP A 138 -6.41 9.37 -14.25
C ASP A 138 -5.65 8.57 -13.16
N PHE A 139 -4.92 9.23 -12.29
CA PHE A 139 -4.09 8.57 -11.28
C PHE A 139 -3.98 9.36 -9.98
N PHE A 140 -4.28 8.69 -8.88
CA PHE A 140 -3.92 9.14 -7.52
C PHE A 140 -3.18 8.01 -6.80
N GLY A 141 -1.97 8.30 -6.31
CA GLY A 141 -1.19 7.28 -5.60
C GLY A 141 0.27 7.67 -5.39
N PRO A 142 1.05 6.79 -4.74
CA PRO A 142 2.46 7.03 -4.48
C PRO A 142 3.25 7.25 -5.77
N ASP A 143 4.25 8.14 -5.74
CA ASP A 143 5.13 8.36 -6.89
C ASP A 143 5.83 7.04 -7.28
N ARG A 144 5.68 6.65 -8.53
CA ARG A 144 6.25 5.43 -9.12
C ARG A 144 7.75 5.48 -9.32
N ARG A 145 8.34 6.67 -9.27
CA ARG A 145 9.77 6.87 -9.49
C ARG A 145 10.54 6.36 -8.28
N ALA A 146 11.37 5.34 -8.47
CA ALA A 146 12.10 4.67 -7.39
C ALA A 146 13.13 5.56 -6.67
N ARG A 147 13.47 6.72 -7.24
CA ARG A 147 14.33 7.74 -6.65
C ARG A 147 13.73 9.11 -6.94
N ALA A 148 13.69 9.98 -5.93
CA ALA A 148 13.58 11.41 -6.19
C ALA A 148 14.74 11.80 -7.12
N ARG A 149 14.47 11.95 -8.40
CA ARG A 149 15.46 12.52 -9.31
C ARG A 149 15.64 13.97 -8.90
N VAL A 150 16.76 14.26 -8.27
CA VAL A 150 17.25 15.64 -8.21
C VAL A 150 17.31 16.10 -9.66
N TRP A 151 16.47 17.04 -9.99
CA TRP A 151 16.39 17.63 -11.31
C TRP A 151 17.76 18.27 -11.63
N ARG A 152 18.54 17.67 -12.52
CA ARG A 152 19.75 18.31 -13.02
C ARG A 152 19.32 19.12 -14.24
N ALA A 153 19.57 20.42 -14.18
CA ALA A 153 19.43 21.31 -15.34
C ALA A 153 20.18 20.69 -16.53
N GLY A 154 19.45 20.32 -17.60
CA GLY A 154 20.00 19.64 -18.76
C GLY A 154 19.36 18.32 -19.15
N ASP A 155 18.42 17.76 -18.37
CA ASP A 155 17.70 16.55 -18.76
C ASP A 155 16.73 16.85 -19.92
N ARG A 156 17.07 16.32 -21.12
CA ARG A 156 16.36 16.58 -22.40
C ARG A 156 14.95 15.93 -22.47
N ARG A 157 14.44 15.32 -21.43
CA ARG A 157 13.09 14.76 -21.40
C ARG A 157 12.06 15.83 -21.03
N LYS A 158 11.67 16.61 -22.03
CA LYS A 158 10.73 17.74 -21.95
C LYS A 158 9.25 17.36 -21.72
N HIS A 159 8.92 16.27 -21.03
CA HIS A 159 7.53 15.95 -20.78
C HIS A 159 7.25 15.68 -19.30
N ILE A 160 7.17 16.76 -18.52
CA ILE A 160 6.40 16.75 -17.27
C ILE A 160 4.96 17.06 -17.69
N PRO A 161 3.99 16.17 -17.44
CA PRO A 161 2.59 16.53 -17.66
C PRO A 161 2.29 17.76 -16.79
N ARG A 162 1.84 18.85 -17.38
CA ARG A 162 1.59 20.16 -16.75
C ARG A 162 0.48 20.16 -15.68
N LYS A 163 0.00 19.01 -15.20
CA LYS A 163 -1.14 18.88 -14.28
C LYS A 163 -0.94 17.81 -13.20
N SER A 164 0.28 17.55 -12.74
CA SER A 164 0.46 16.68 -11.57
C SER A 164 0.79 17.54 -10.35
N THR A 165 -0.05 17.47 -9.33
CA THR A 165 0.20 18.09 -8.03
C THR A 165 0.86 17.06 -7.13
N ILE A 166 2.00 17.40 -6.53
CA ILE A 166 2.63 16.59 -5.49
C ILE A 166 1.88 16.93 -4.19
N VAL A 167 1.21 15.95 -3.62
CA VAL A 167 0.61 16.04 -2.30
C VAL A 167 1.63 15.48 -1.32
N VAL A 168 2.20 16.35 -0.50
CA VAL A 168 3.07 15.96 0.61
C VAL A 168 2.24 16.10 1.87
N ASP A 169 2.08 15.00 2.61
CA ASP A 169 1.50 15.05 3.93
C ASP A 169 2.57 15.58 4.91
N SER A 170 2.20 16.55 5.71
CA SER A 170 3.02 17.17 6.76
C SER A 170 2.77 16.51 8.09
#